data_b367a8f4f568c566ee551a9a130b3599
#
_entry.id   b367a8f4f568c566ee551a9a130b3599
#
_cell.length_a   1.000
_cell.length_b   1.000
_cell.length_c   1.000
_cell.angle_alpha   90.00
_cell.angle_beta   90.00
_cell.angle_gamma   90.00
#
_symmetry.space_group_name_H-M   'P 1'
#
loop_
_entity.id
_entity.type
_entity.pdbx_description
1 polymer ?
#
loop_
_entity_poly.entity_id
_entity_poly.type
_entity_poly.pdbx_seq_one_letter_code
_entity_poly.pdbx_strand_id
1 'polypeptide(L)'
;MWTASANKKRNNYLGGIILNIQLVKGTKDLYGSEVLLWQQLEKNIRKLCATFGIGEMRTPMFEFTELFARGVGETTDIVQKEMYTFTDDGNRSLTLRPEGTAGTVRAYIEHGMHNQPQPTKLYYISPTFRCENTQAGRQRQFHQFGVEMFGSYSPAQDAEAISVATTFLEQLGVKNVELRINSLGCTECRNRYNEKLKQFISSHLDSLCDTCKQRYLKNPLRVLDCKEQGCQNVIAQAPSVLECLDEECTAHFEKVQAILKEMGIAFTIDTKIVRGLDYYTRTVFEFVSDGLTVCGGGRYDKLVEECGGKPTGAVGFGMGMERLIMILQKQYGESELKNDTAIYIGAMGEKGLIQSQALTLQLRKQGIHAECDTVERSVKAQMKYANKINAHYSVIIGNTEIEQNQIELKNMKEGTKENIVLSDLIDVIKQRV
;
A
#
# COMPACT_ATOMS: atom_id res chain seq x y z
N MET A 1 -27.58 4.30 -1.82
CA MET A 1 -27.92 3.84 -0.46
C MET A 1 -27.85 2.32 -0.43
N TRP A 2 -26.71 1.81 0.01
CA TRP A 2 -26.59 0.42 0.44
C TRP A 2 -26.14 0.48 1.89
N THR A 3 -27.10 0.49 2.77
CA THR A 3 -26.89 0.35 4.21
C THR A 3 -26.30 -1.03 4.47
N ALA A 4 -25.27 -1.07 5.31
CA ALA A 4 -24.72 -2.26 5.92
C ALA A 4 -25.80 -2.98 6.72
N SER A 5 -26.51 -3.90 6.10
CA SER A 5 -27.46 -4.80 6.77
C SER A 5 -27.82 -5.92 5.81
N ALA A 6 -27.11 -7.01 5.94
CA ALA A 6 -27.58 -8.38 5.82
C ALA A 6 -26.39 -9.35 5.76
N ASN A 7 -25.78 -9.61 6.91
CA ASN A 7 -25.08 -10.87 7.13
C ASN A 7 -26.13 -12.01 7.08
N LYS A 8 -26.66 -12.30 5.88
CA LYS A 8 -27.44 -13.51 5.66
C LYS A 8 -26.46 -14.67 5.60
N LYS A 9 -26.37 -15.44 6.68
CA LYS A 9 -25.68 -16.72 6.74
C LYS A 9 -26.09 -17.56 5.51
N ARG A 10 -25.19 -17.72 4.54
CA ARG A 10 -25.35 -18.70 3.47
C ARG A 10 -24.90 -20.04 4.04
N ASN A 11 -25.86 -20.89 4.35
CA ASN A 11 -25.63 -22.28 4.77
C ASN A 11 -25.41 -23.13 3.53
N ASN A 12 -24.17 -23.60 3.30
CA ASN A 12 -23.89 -24.61 2.29
C ASN A 12 -23.90 -25.99 2.97
N TYR A 13 -24.76 -26.88 2.52
CA TYR A 13 -24.85 -28.26 3.02
C TYR A 13 -23.87 -29.17 2.28
N LEU A 14 -22.90 -29.71 3.00
CA LEU A 14 -22.11 -30.87 2.60
C LEU A 14 -22.19 -31.88 3.76
N GLY A 15 -22.95 -32.95 3.58
CA GLY A 15 -22.96 -34.05 4.52
C GLY A 15 -23.43 -33.73 5.95
N GLY A 16 -24.46 -32.89 6.12
CA GLY A 16 -25.05 -32.60 7.44
C GLY A 16 -24.27 -31.63 8.33
N ILE A 17 -23.12 -31.14 7.89
CA ILE A 17 -22.32 -30.10 8.58
C ILE A 17 -22.59 -28.75 7.91
N ILE A 18 -23.14 -27.80 8.68
CA ILE A 18 -23.26 -26.40 8.23
C ILE A 18 -21.86 -25.75 8.28
N LEU A 19 -21.21 -25.68 7.14
CA LEU A 19 -19.95 -24.95 7.01
C LEU A 19 -20.25 -23.43 6.93
N ASN A 20 -19.96 -22.71 7.99
CA ASN A 20 -20.04 -21.25 8.01
C ASN A 20 -18.69 -20.69 7.51
N ILE A 21 -18.54 -20.63 6.19
CA ILE A 21 -17.32 -20.10 5.56
C ILE A 21 -17.37 -18.58 5.68
N GLN A 22 -16.45 -18.02 6.45
CA GLN A 22 -16.30 -16.59 6.66
C GLN A 22 -14.86 -16.13 6.35
N LEU A 23 -14.74 -14.86 6.03
CA LEU A 23 -13.45 -14.21 5.86
C LEU A 23 -12.64 -14.26 7.16
N VAL A 24 -11.34 -14.49 7.04
CA VAL A 24 -10.41 -14.44 8.18
C VAL A 24 -10.39 -13.03 8.77
N LYS A 25 -10.55 -12.91 10.09
CA LYS A 25 -10.53 -11.61 10.77
C LYS A 25 -9.21 -10.88 10.51
N GLY A 26 -9.30 -9.64 10.04
CA GLY A 26 -8.13 -8.81 9.70
C GLY A 26 -7.64 -8.98 8.26
N THR A 27 -8.45 -9.63 7.42
CA THR A 27 -8.28 -9.61 5.96
C THR A 27 -9.50 -8.95 5.31
N LYS A 28 -9.40 -8.59 4.04
CA LYS A 28 -10.48 -7.92 3.30
C LYS A 28 -10.48 -8.33 1.84
N ASP A 29 -11.67 -8.56 1.27
CA ASP A 29 -11.86 -8.67 -0.17
C ASP A 29 -11.96 -7.27 -0.78
N LEU A 30 -11.23 -7.03 -1.85
CA LEU A 30 -11.27 -5.78 -2.63
C LEU A 30 -12.06 -6.02 -3.92
N TYR A 31 -13.17 -5.31 -4.11
CA TYR A 31 -14.02 -5.42 -5.31
C TYR A 31 -14.84 -4.15 -5.54
N GLY A 32 -15.47 -4.04 -6.73
CA GLY A 32 -16.31 -2.90 -7.10
C GLY A 32 -15.55 -1.57 -7.18
N SER A 33 -16.12 -0.49 -6.70
CA SER A 33 -15.52 0.85 -6.73
C SER A 33 -14.22 0.94 -5.90
N GLU A 34 -14.11 0.14 -4.86
CA GLU A 34 -12.91 0.15 -4.03
C GLU A 34 -11.68 -0.36 -4.80
N VAL A 35 -11.80 -1.49 -5.52
CA VAL A 35 -10.66 -2.00 -6.30
C VAL A 35 -10.25 -1.04 -7.42
N LEU A 36 -11.18 -0.26 -7.98
CA LEU A 36 -10.84 0.77 -8.96
C LEU A 36 -9.99 1.89 -8.36
N LEU A 37 -10.28 2.29 -7.12
CA LEU A 37 -9.45 3.24 -6.39
C LEU A 37 -8.04 2.68 -6.16
N TRP A 38 -7.92 1.41 -5.78
CA TRP A 38 -6.64 0.73 -5.65
C TRP A 38 -5.84 0.74 -6.96
N GLN A 39 -6.45 0.36 -8.07
CA GLN A 39 -5.83 0.37 -9.39
C GLN A 39 -5.36 1.77 -9.79
N GLN A 40 -6.14 2.80 -9.49
CA GLN A 40 -5.75 4.19 -9.73
C GLN A 40 -4.55 4.61 -8.89
N LEU A 41 -4.52 4.25 -7.61
CA LEU A 41 -3.36 4.52 -6.74
C LEU A 41 -2.10 3.81 -7.23
N GLU A 42 -2.22 2.53 -7.58
CA GLU A 42 -1.10 1.76 -8.14
C GLU A 42 -0.59 2.34 -9.46
N LYS A 43 -1.49 2.81 -10.32
CA LYS A 43 -1.12 3.51 -11.56
C LYS A 43 -0.35 4.80 -11.27
N ASN A 44 -0.79 5.57 -10.28
CA ASN A 44 -0.12 6.80 -9.86
C ASN A 44 1.27 6.50 -9.27
N ILE A 45 1.42 5.45 -8.45
CA ILE A 45 2.71 5.00 -7.92
C ILE A 45 3.66 4.65 -9.06
N ARG A 46 3.26 3.84 -10.02
CA ARG A 46 4.10 3.45 -11.17
C ARG A 46 4.54 4.67 -11.98
N LYS A 47 3.62 5.61 -12.21
CA LYS A 47 3.94 6.86 -12.91
C LYS A 47 4.95 7.70 -12.13
N LEU A 48 4.74 7.88 -10.83
CA LEU A 48 5.67 8.61 -9.96
C LEU A 48 7.05 7.96 -9.96
N CYS A 49 7.14 6.66 -9.70
CA CYS A 49 8.41 5.93 -9.64
C CYS A 49 9.19 6.04 -10.96
N ALA A 50 8.51 6.02 -12.10
CA ALA A 50 9.14 6.22 -13.40
C ALA A 50 9.78 7.62 -13.52
N THR A 51 9.16 8.68 -12.97
CA THR A 51 9.75 10.04 -13.00
C THR A 51 10.97 10.20 -12.11
N PHE A 52 11.11 9.37 -11.07
CA PHE A 52 12.29 9.32 -10.19
C PHE A 52 13.33 8.28 -10.62
N GLY A 53 13.10 7.56 -11.73
CA GLY A 53 13.99 6.50 -12.20
C GLY A 53 14.07 5.30 -11.23
N ILE A 54 12.97 4.97 -10.56
CA ILE A 54 12.89 3.88 -9.58
C ILE A 54 12.23 2.66 -10.25
N GLY A 55 12.92 1.52 -10.24
CA GLY A 55 12.45 0.26 -10.86
C GLY A 55 11.51 -0.54 -9.96
N GLU A 56 10.54 -1.26 -10.55
CA GLU A 56 9.66 -2.16 -9.77
C GLU A 56 10.39 -3.45 -9.39
N MET A 57 10.28 -3.85 -8.13
CA MET A 57 10.75 -5.13 -7.60
C MET A 57 9.57 -5.89 -7.00
N ARG A 58 9.43 -7.17 -7.33
CA ARG A 58 8.43 -8.07 -6.74
C ARG A 58 9.15 -9.25 -6.09
N THR A 59 9.17 -9.27 -4.78
CA THR A 59 9.74 -10.36 -3.99
C THR A 59 8.66 -11.40 -3.63
N PRO A 60 9.03 -12.65 -3.29
CA PRO A 60 8.09 -13.65 -2.77
C PRO A 60 7.32 -13.18 -1.54
N MET A 61 6.14 -13.76 -1.31
CA MET A 61 5.32 -13.44 -0.13
C MET A 61 5.84 -14.09 1.14
N PHE A 62 6.68 -15.11 1.03
CA PHE A 62 7.32 -15.79 2.16
C PHE A 62 8.81 -15.94 1.90
N GLU A 63 9.55 -15.93 2.96
CA GLU A 63 11.00 -16.04 3.00
C GLU A 63 11.40 -16.99 4.13
N PHE A 64 12.68 -17.38 4.21
CA PHE A 64 13.19 -18.03 5.40
C PHE A 64 13.03 -17.12 6.63
N THR A 65 12.57 -17.69 7.74
CA THR A 65 12.32 -16.96 8.99
C THR A 65 13.54 -16.17 9.44
N GLU A 66 14.74 -16.73 9.24
CA GLU A 66 16.01 -16.10 9.61
C GLU A 66 16.24 -14.74 8.96
N LEU A 67 15.74 -14.52 7.74
CA LEU A 67 15.86 -13.22 7.06
C LEU A 67 15.21 -12.12 7.89
N PHE A 68 14.01 -12.37 8.43
CA PHE A 68 13.30 -11.39 9.23
C PHE A 68 13.84 -11.30 10.66
N ALA A 69 14.25 -12.40 11.25
CA ALA A 69 14.86 -12.40 12.59
C ALA A 69 16.12 -11.54 12.63
N ARG A 70 17.00 -11.68 11.64
CA ARG A 70 18.23 -10.86 11.52
C ARG A 70 17.92 -9.43 11.05
N GLY A 71 17.15 -9.29 9.97
CA GLY A 71 16.93 -8.00 9.32
C GLY A 71 16.03 -7.06 10.12
N VAL A 72 14.95 -7.56 10.74
CA VAL A 72 13.97 -6.72 11.46
C VAL A 72 14.40 -6.47 12.91
N GLY A 73 15.14 -7.40 13.49
CA GLY A 73 15.65 -7.37 14.86
C GLY A 73 14.83 -8.25 15.82
N GLU A 74 15.53 -9.17 16.49
CA GLU A 74 14.94 -10.14 17.42
C GLU A 74 14.16 -9.52 18.59
N THR A 75 14.46 -8.26 18.93
CA THR A 75 13.81 -7.56 20.05
C THR A 75 12.51 -6.84 19.66
N THR A 76 12.17 -6.84 18.39
CA THR A 76 10.96 -6.14 17.89
C THR A 76 9.69 -6.92 18.19
N ASP A 77 8.57 -6.21 18.43
CA ASP A 77 7.26 -6.85 18.58
C ASP A 77 6.88 -7.66 17.33
N ILE A 78 7.32 -7.21 16.15
CA ILE A 78 7.09 -7.90 14.88
C ILE A 78 7.68 -9.31 14.93
N VAL A 79 8.96 -9.45 15.24
CA VAL A 79 9.64 -10.75 15.26
C VAL A 79 9.13 -11.63 16.41
N GLN A 80 8.87 -11.03 17.58
CA GLN A 80 8.49 -11.82 18.76
C GLN A 80 7.03 -12.29 18.75
N LYS A 81 6.09 -11.56 18.11
CA LYS A 81 4.66 -11.79 18.30
C LYS A 81 3.80 -11.67 17.04
N GLU A 82 4.31 -11.00 15.98
CA GLU A 82 3.45 -10.61 14.86
C GLU A 82 3.74 -11.37 13.55
N MET A 83 4.76 -12.23 13.51
CA MET A 83 5.05 -13.02 12.31
C MET A 83 4.12 -14.22 12.17
N TYR A 84 3.70 -14.50 10.93
CA TYR A 84 3.07 -15.76 10.55
C TYR A 84 4.14 -16.72 10.06
N THR A 85 4.58 -17.60 10.94
CA THR A 85 5.65 -18.59 10.69
C THR A 85 5.06 -19.99 10.59
N PHE A 86 5.55 -20.78 9.65
CA PHE A 86 5.18 -22.17 9.44
C PHE A 86 6.39 -22.99 8.99
N THR A 87 6.29 -24.30 9.11
CA THR A 87 7.31 -25.24 8.67
C THR A 87 6.81 -25.95 7.42
N ASP A 88 7.65 -26.05 6.40
CA ASP A 88 7.33 -26.82 5.18
C ASP A 88 7.68 -28.32 5.32
N ASP A 89 7.34 -29.12 4.31
CA ASP A 89 7.62 -30.57 4.30
C ASP A 89 9.12 -30.88 4.38
N GLY A 90 9.99 -29.94 4.02
CA GLY A 90 11.44 -30.04 4.15
C GLY A 90 11.97 -29.63 5.50
N ASN A 91 11.10 -29.43 6.50
CA ASN A 91 11.44 -28.97 7.86
C ASN A 91 12.13 -27.61 7.89
N ARG A 92 11.84 -26.73 6.91
CA ARG A 92 12.39 -25.38 6.85
C ARG A 92 11.40 -24.38 7.47
N SER A 93 11.89 -23.46 8.29
CA SER A 93 11.08 -22.41 8.88
C SER A 93 10.89 -21.29 7.89
N LEU A 94 9.64 -21.03 7.50
CA LEU A 94 9.23 -20.01 6.56
C LEU A 94 8.29 -19.02 7.24
N THR A 95 8.35 -17.76 6.82
CA THR A 95 7.54 -16.67 7.39
C THR A 95 6.92 -15.84 6.28
N LEU A 96 5.61 -15.58 6.37
CA LEU A 96 4.97 -14.56 5.54
C LEU A 96 5.59 -13.20 5.85
N ARG A 97 6.03 -12.46 4.82
CA ARG A 97 6.73 -11.18 5.00
C ARG A 97 5.93 -10.18 5.84
N PRO A 98 6.48 -9.71 6.97
CA PRO A 98 5.84 -8.69 7.80
C PRO A 98 6.09 -7.26 7.30
N GLU A 99 7.02 -7.11 6.33
CA GLU A 99 7.43 -5.87 5.67
C GLU A 99 8.17 -6.19 4.36
N GLY A 100 8.46 -5.19 3.52
CA GLY A 100 9.05 -5.41 2.19
C GLY A 100 10.57 -5.24 2.10
N THR A 101 11.19 -4.51 3.03
CA THR A 101 12.59 -4.10 2.97
C THR A 101 13.54 -5.29 3.00
N ALA A 102 13.39 -6.22 3.97
CA ALA A 102 14.28 -7.37 4.11
C ALA A 102 14.29 -8.27 2.86
N GLY A 103 13.11 -8.53 2.27
CA GLY A 103 13.02 -9.28 1.01
C GLY A 103 13.68 -8.56 -0.16
N THR A 104 13.58 -7.23 -0.21
CA THR A 104 14.25 -6.41 -1.23
C THR A 104 15.77 -6.40 -1.04
N VAL A 105 16.25 -6.33 0.21
CA VAL A 105 17.68 -6.43 0.53
C VAL A 105 18.23 -7.79 0.11
N ARG A 106 17.55 -8.89 0.45
CA ARG A 106 17.95 -10.24 0.01
C ARG A 106 18.04 -10.32 -1.51
N ALA A 107 17.03 -9.79 -2.23
CA ALA A 107 17.02 -9.77 -3.69
C ALA A 107 18.17 -8.91 -4.27
N TYR A 108 18.46 -7.74 -3.68
CA TYR A 108 19.59 -6.89 -4.06
C TYR A 108 20.92 -7.64 -3.97
N ILE A 109 21.12 -8.40 -2.89
CA ILE A 109 22.34 -9.20 -2.67
C ILE A 109 22.39 -10.37 -3.66
N GLU A 110 21.34 -11.18 -3.72
CA GLU A 110 21.29 -12.43 -4.50
C GLU A 110 21.45 -12.21 -6.00
N HIS A 111 20.85 -11.13 -6.51
CA HIS A 111 21.00 -10.75 -7.92
C HIS A 111 22.27 -9.94 -8.24
N GLY A 112 23.15 -9.76 -7.25
CA GLY A 112 24.41 -9.05 -7.45
C GLY A 112 24.25 -7.60 -7.91
N MET A 113 23.16 -6.94 -7.53
CA MET A 113 22.86 -5.57 -7.98
C MET A 113 23.90 -4.55 -7.51
N HIS A 114 24.63 -4.84 -6.43
CA HIS A 114 25.77 -4.04 -5.96
C HIS A 114 26.93 -3.93 -6.96
N ASN A 115 26.98 -4.80 -7.98
CA ASN A 115 27.97 -4.75 -9.05
C ASN A 115 27.53 -3.88 -10.24
N GLN A 116 26.29 -3.37 -10.23
CA GLN A 116 25.75 -2.50 -11.25
C GLN A 116 26.05 -1.02 -10.88
N PRO A 117 25.88 -0.06 -11.82
CA PRO A 117 25.99 1.36 -11.50
C PRO A 117 25.06 1.74 -10.34
N GLN A 118 25.61 2.46 -9.36
CA GLN A 118 24.88 2.92 -8.18
C GLN A 118 24.48 4.40 -8.30
N PRO A 119 23.40 4.85 -7.65
CA PRO A 119 22.55 4.10 -6.72
C PRO A 119 21.54 3.17 -7.41
N THR A 120 21.28 2.01 -6.81
CA THR A 120 20.14 1.15 -7.20
C THR A 120 18.89 1.65 -6.48
N LYS A 121 17.84 1.98 -7.24
CA LYS A 121 16.56 2.46 -6.69
C LYS A 121 15.43 1.52 -7.08
N LEU A 122 14.73 0.97 -6.10
CA LEU A 122 13.68 -0.03 -6.26
C LEU A 122 12.41 0.39 -5.53
N TYR A 123 11.23 0.04 -6.08
CA TYR A 123 9.97 0.15 -5.36
C TYR A 123 9.20 -1.17 -5.43
N TYR A 124 8.31 -1.35 -4.47
CA TYR A 124 7.35 -2.46 -4.46
C TYR A 124 5.96 -1.99 -4.06
N ILE A 125 4.94 -2.68 -4.59
CA ILE A 125 3.56 -2.63 -4.11
C ILE A 125 3.22 -4.05 -3.72
N SER A 126 3.07 -4.32 -2.43
CA SER A 126 3.01 -5.70 -2.00
C SER A 126 2.17 -5.94 -0.75
N PRO A 127 1.42 -7.06 -0.69
CA PRO A 127 0.80 -7.50 0.55
C PRO A 127 1.86 -7.87 1.59
N THR A 128 1.59 -7.49 2.83
CA THR A 128 2.37 -7.80 4.04
C THR A 128 1.46 -8.37 5.10
N PHE A 129 2.02 -9.13 6.06
CA PHE A 129 1.25 -9.95 6.98
C PHE A 129 1.75 -9.76 8.42
N ARG A 130 0.86 -9.36 9.34
CA ARG A 130 1.17 -9.25 10.76
C ARG A 130 0.05 -9.80 11.61
N CYS A 131 0.38 -10.68 12.56
CA CYS A 131 -0.57 -11.25 13.51
C CYS A 131 -0.83 -10.27 14.67
N GLU A 132 -1.30 -9.06 14.33
CA GLU A 132 -1.60 -8.04 15.32
C GLU A 132 -3.10 -7.92 15.62
N ASN A 133 -3.44 -7.21 16.69
CA ASN A 133 -4.82 -6.88 17.01
C ASN A 133 -5.37 -5.91 15.96
N THR A 134 -6.49 -6.30 15.35
CA THR A 134 -7.13 -5.53 14.30
C THR A 134 -7.81 -4.28 14.85
N GLN A 135 -7.54 -3.14 14.22
CA GLN A 135 -8.21 -1.85 14.47
C GLN A 135 -8.27 -1.03 13.18
N ALA A 136 -8.88 0.14 13.22
CA ALA A 136 -8.93 1.02 12.05
C ALA A 136 -7.52 1.31 11.51
N GLY A 137 -7.27 1.00 10.23
CA GLY A 137 -5.97 1.14 9.59
C GLY A 137 -4.88 0.14 10.01
N ARG A 138 -5.26 -0.94 10.76
CA ARG A 138 -4.38 -2.07 11.06
C ARG A 138 -5.10 -3.38 10.78
N GLN A 139 -4.60 -4.09 9.78
CA GLN A 139 -5.10 -5.38 9.34
C GLN A 139 -3.99 -6.43 9.45
N ARG A 140 -4.38 -7.71 9.43
CA ARG A 140 -3.43 -8.83 9.44
C ARG A 140 -2.81 -9.08 8.07
N GLN A 141 -3.54 -8.78 7.01
CA GLN A 141 -3.02 -8.62 5.66
C GLN A 141 -3.29 -7.19 5.23
N PHE A 142 -2.24 -6.49 4.84
CA PHE A 142 -2.29 -5.10 4.37
C PHE A 142 -1.25 -4.90 3.27
N HIS A 143 -1.34 -3.79 2.54
CA HIS A 143 -0.44 -3.52 1.42
C HIS A 143 0.48 -2.35 1.75
N GLN A 144 1.72 -2.48 1.31
CA GLN A 144 2.70 -1.41 1.38
C GLN A 144 3.14 -1.00 -0.02
N PHE A 145 3.17 0.30 -0.26
CA PHE A 145 4.04 0.90 -1.24
C PHE A 145 5.35 1.23 -0.53
N GLY A 146 6.44 0.66 -0.97
CA GLY A 146 7.77 0.93 -0.42
C GLY A 146 8.77 1.31 -1.48
N VAL A 147 9.75 2.09 -1.08
CA VAL A 147 10.91 2.50 -1.90
C VAL A 147 12.17 2.20 -1.12
N GLU A 148 13.14 1.56 -1.78
CA GLU A 148 14.43 1.23 -1.22
C GLU A 148 15.54 1.70 -2.15
N MET A 149 16.49 2.48 -1.64
CA MET A 149 17.61 3.04 -2.39
C MET A 149 18.92 2.58 -1.78
N PHE A 150 19.77 1.95 -2.57
CA PHE A 150 21.02 1.33 -2.16
C PHE A 150 22.23 2.01 -2.81
N GLY A 151 23.40 1.91 -2.18
CA GLY A 151 24.69 2.24 -2.78
C GLY A 151 25.20 3.64 -2.46
N SER A 152 24.56 4.39 -1.56
CA SER A 152 25.05 5.71 -1.15
C SER A 152 24.90 5.97 0.35
N TYR A 153 25.93 6.54 0.95
CA TYR A 153 25.93 7.07 2.32
C TYR A 153 25.60 8.57 2.36
N SER A 154 25.37 9.20 1.20
CA SER A 154 25.12 10.63 1.11
C SER A 154 23.76 11.02 1.71
N PRO A 155 23.70 12.11 2.51
CA PRO A 155 22.43 12.68 2.98
C PRO A 155 21.50 13.14 1.86
N ALA A 156 21.99 13.31 0.63
CA ALA A 156 21.18 13.63 -0.54
C ALA A 156 20.23 12.49 -0.89
N GLN A 157 20.64 11.23 -0.65
CA GLN A 157 19.76 10.08 -0.89
C GLN A 157 18.62 10.01 0.13
N ASP A 158 18.84 10.43 1.38
CA ASP A 158 17.80 10.54 2.39
C ASP A 158 16.74 11.56 1.97
N ALA A 159 17.21 12.73 1.53
CA ALA A 159 16.32 13.78 1.03
C ALA A 159 15.57 13.36 -0.24
N GLU A 160 16.19 12.60 -1.15
CA GLU A 160 15.54 12.03 -2.33
C GLU A 160 14.43 11.06 -1.92
N ALA A 161 14.68 10.12 -0.99
CA ALA A 161 13.67 9.18 -0.51
C ALA A 161 12.46 9.92 0.12
N ILE A 162 12.72 10.94 0.92
CA ILE A 162 11.68 11.81 1.50
C ILE A 162 10.91 12.53 0.40
N SER A 163 11.59 13.07 -0.62
CA SER A 163 10.95 13.81 -1.71
C SER A 163 10.00 12.95 -2.55
N VAL A 164 10.30 11.65 -2.76
CA VAL A 164 9.38 10.71 -3.42
C VAL A 164 8.07 10.61 -2.65
N ALA A 165 8.14 10.39 -1.33
CA ALA A 165 6.95 10.29 -0.49
C ALA A 165 6.16 11.60 -0.44
N THR A 166 6.86 12.74 -0.32
CA THR A 166 6.26 14.09 -0.34
C THR A 166 5.50 14.31 -1.64
N THR A 167 6.17 14.13 -2.78
CA THR A 167 5.58 14.34 -4.11
C THR A 167 4.35 13.46 -4.32
N PHE A 168 4.39 12.20 -3.85
CA PHE A 168 3.24 11.31 -3.97
C PHE A 168 2.02 11.80 -3.18
N LEU A 169 2.21 12.19 -1.92
CA LEU A 169 1.14 12.69 -1.07
C LEU A 169 0.55 14.01 -1.60
N GLU A 170 1.40 14.89 -2.14
CA GLU A 170 0.98 16.13 -2.80
C GLU A 170 0.18 15.86 -4.08
N GLN A 171 0.64 14.96 -4.95
CA GLN A 171 -0.08 14.59 -6.17
C GLN A 171 -1.46 13.97 -5.90
N LEU A 172 -1.61 13.27 -4.78
CA LEU A 172 -2.89 12.73 -4.32
C LEU A 172 -3.76 13.78 -3.62
N GLY A 173 -3.23 14.98 -3.36
CA GLY A 173 -3.93 16.04 -2.65
C GLY A 173 -4.16 15.75 -1.18
N VAL A 174 -3.39 14.86 -0.53
CA VAL A 174 -3.55 14.56 0.89
C VAL A 174 -3.34 15.82 1.71
N LYS A 175 -4.33 16.19 2.53
CA LYS A 175 -4.30 17.40 3.36
C LYS A 175 -3.69 17.12 4.73
N ASN A 176 -3.26 18.21 5.42
CA ASN A 176 -2.75 18.16 6.79
C ASN A 176 -1.59 17.17 6.96
N VAL A 177 -0.69 17.10 5.96
CA VAL A 177 0.50 16.25 6.03
C VAL A 177 1.60 16.98 6.77
N GLU A 178 2.12 16.35 7.82
CA GLU A 178 3.29 16.78 8.57
C GLU A 178 4.42 15.78 8.36
N LEU A 179 5.56 16.26 7.83
CA LEU A 179 6.80 15.50 7.81
C LEU A 179 7.55 15.72 9.11
N ARG A 180 7.79 14.66 9.85
CA ARG A 180 8.61 14.64 11.06
C ARG A 180 9.89 13.90 10.78
N ILE A 181 11.03 14.46 11.17
CA ILE A 181 12.36 13.86 10.98
C ILE A 181 13.12 13.77 12.29
N ASN A 182 14.02 12.79 12.40
CA ASN A 182 14.94 12.63 13.51
C ASN A 182 16.23 11.96 13.01
N SER A 183 17.25 11.89 13.86
CA SER A 183 18.44 11.06 13.65
C SER A 183 18.67 10.14 14.85
N LEU A 184 18.82 8.85 14.56
CA LEU A 184 19.21 7.84 15.57
C LEU A 184 20.73 7.73 15.73
N GLY A 185 21.49 8.43 14.90
CA GLY A 185 22.94 8.35 14.85
C GLY A 185 23.47 7.00 14.34
N CYS A 186 24.77 6.84 14.39
CA CYS A 186 25.47 5.56 14.14
C CYS A 186 25.35 4.63 15.36
N THR A 187 26.04 3.48 15.31
CA THR A 187 26.03 2.50 16.42
C THR A 187 26.58 3.10 17.71
N GLU A 188 27.67 3.86 17.63
CA GLU A 188 28.28 4.50 18.80
C GLU A 188 27.37 5.59 19.39
N CYS A 189 26.75 6.41 18.57
CA CYS A 189 25.77 7.41 19.00
C CYS A 189 24.60 6.76 19.72
N ARG A 190 24.08 5.66 19.15
CA ARG A 190 22.99 4.88 19.74
C ARG A 190 23.37 4.25 21.09
N ASN A 191 24.57 3.73 21.21
CA ASN A 191 25.06 3.16 22.45
C ASN A 191 25.13 4.22 23.55
N ARG A 192 25.72 5.39 23.27
CA ARG A 192 25.75 6.53 24.22
C ARG A 192 24.35 6.96 24.63
N TYR A 193 23.42 7.05 23.65
CA TYR A 193 22.05 7.41 23.93
C TYR A 193 21.33 6.36 24.78
N ASN A 194 21.51 5.07 24.47
CA ASN A 194 20.89 3.99 25.23
C ASN A 194 21.32 4.00 26.70
N GLU A 195 22.61 4.26 27.00
CA GLU A 195 23.09 4.40 28.38
C GLU A 195 22.41 5.58 29.08
N LYS A 196 22.37 6.75 28.46
CA LYS A 196 21.72 7.96 28.98
C LYS A 196 20.22 7.74 29.20
N LEU A 197 19.57 7.10 28.23
CA LEU A 197 18.14 6.78 28.31
C LEU A 197 17.84 5.75 29.41
N LYS A 198 18.68 4.70 29.57
CA LYS A 198 18.57 3.72 30.66
C LYS A 198 18.68 4.40 32.02
N GLN A 199 19.64 5.30 32.22
CA GLN A 199 19.78 6.05 33.45
C GLN A 199 18.54 6.88 33.76
N PHE A 200 18.01 7.59 32.75
CA PHE A 200 16.78 8.37 32.89
C PHE A 200 15.58 7.47 33.22
N ILE A 201 15.36 6.36 32.50
CA ILE A 201 14.23 5.46 32.72
C ILE A 201 14.32 4.80 34.11
N SER A 202 15.51 4.43 34.55
CA SER A 202 15.71 3.76 35.87
C SER A 202 15.18 4.61 37.04
N SER A 203 15.27 5.92 36.96
CA SER A 203 14.75 6.83 38.00
C SER A 203 13.21 7.05 37.92
N HIS A 204 12.55 6.50 36.88
CA HIS A 204 11.11 6.68 36.66
C HIS A 204 10.35 5.34 36.49
N LEU A 205 10.98 4.20 36.84
CA LEU A 205 10.41 2.86 36.62
C LEU A 205 9.03 2.67 37.23
N ASP A 206 8.78 3.24 38.41
CA ASP A 206 7.50 3.12 39.13
C ASP A 206 6.35 3.80 38.39
N SER A 207 6.66 4.79 37.55
CA SER A 207 5.70 5.54 36.75
C SER A 207 5.40 4.92 35.39
N LEU A 208 6.08 3.80 35.05
CA LEU A 208 5.92 3.13 33.77
C LEU A 208 4.99 1.92 33.84
N CYS A 209 4.27 1.65 32.74
CA CYS A 209 3.47 0.44 32.62
C CYS A 209 4.35 -0.82 32.57
N ASP A 210 3.78 -1.99 32.88
CA ASP A 210 4.53 -3.26 32.95
C ASP A 210 5.22 -3.63 31.62
N THR A 211 4.60 -3.32 30.48
CA THR A 211 5.21 -3.50 29.16
C THR A 211 6.48 -2.64 29.02
N CYS A 212 6.46 -1.38 29.48
CA CYS A 212 7.63 -0.51 29.43
C CYS A 212 8.73 -0.93 30.40
N LYS A 213 8.40 -1.48 31.54
CA LYS A 213 9.38 -2.09 32.47
C LYS A 213 10.12 -3.27 31.81
N GLN A 214 9.40 -4.09 31.03
CA GLN A 214 10.02 -5.18 30.26
C GLN A 214 10.85 -4.67 29.08
N ARG A 215 10.36 -3.66 28.35
CA ARG A 215 11.08 -3.01 27.24
C ARG A 215 12.38 -2.36 27.71
N TYR A 216 12.38 -1.74 28.87
CA TYR A 216 13.58 -1.15 29.48
C TYR A 216 14.74 -2.16 29.59
N LEU A 217 14.44 -3.41 29.97
CA LEU A 217 15.44 -4.44 30.10
C LEU A 217 16.02 -4.92 28.75
N LYS A 218 15.20 -4.98 27.72
CA LYS A 218 15.57 -5.53 26.41
C LYS A 218 16.03 -4.46 25.43
N ASN A 219 15.21 -3.44 25.23
CA ASN A 219 15.46 -2.34 24.29
C ASN A 219 14.79 -1.05 24.81
N PRO A 220 15.54 -0.18 25.51
CA PRO A 220 15.00 1.02 26.15
C PRO A 220 14.40 2.01 25.14
N LEU A 221 14.87 2.04 23.88
CA LEU A 221 14.27 2.88 22.83
C LEU A 221 12.79 2.58 22.62
N ARG A 222 12.35 1.35 22.85
CA ARG A 222 10.94 0.95 22.70
C ARG A 222 10.03 1.55 23.76
N VAL A 223 10.57 2.06 24.87
CA VAL A 223 9.78 2.79 25.87
C VAL A 223 9.24 4.09 25.28
N LEU A 224 10.00 4.76 24.39
CA LEU A 224 9.61 6.00 23.75
C LEU A 224 8.35 5.85 22.84
N ASP A 225 8.05 4.66 22.38
CA ASP A 225 6.88 4.37 21.53
C ASP A 225 5.62 3.96 22.34
N CYS A 226 5.66 4.06 23.67
CA CYS A 226 4.51 3.73 24.51
C CYS A 226 3.38 4.74 24.33
N LYS A 227 2.14 4.25 24.27
CA LYS A 227 0.94 5.09 24.11
C LYS A 227 0.18 5.32 25.42
N GLU A 228 0.57 4.67 26.51
CA GLU A 228 -0.02 4.87 27.83
C GLU A 228 0.29 6.28 28.36
N GLN A 229 -0.73 7.00 28.83
CA GLN A 229 -0.61 8.40 29.27
C GLN A 229 0.45 8.58 30.37
N GLY A 230 0.52 7.66 31.34
CA GLY A 230 1.54 7.70 32.41
C GLY A 230 2.95 7.64 31.84
N CYS A 231 3.18 6.73 30.90
CA CYS A 231 4.48 6.60 30.21
C CYS A 231 4.78 7.85 29.35
N GLN A 232 3.80 8.41 28.67
CA GLN A 232 3.97 9.60 27.84
C GLN A 232 4.44 10.82 28.66
N ASN A 233 3.95 10.97 29.90
CA ASN A 233 4.38 12.04 30.81
C ASN A 233 5.87 11.92 31.18
N VAL A 234 6.36 10.69 31.35
CA VAL A 234 7.78 10.40 31.58
C VAL A 234 8.59 10.64 30.32
N ILE A 235 8.15 10.07 29.18
CA ILE A 235 8.80 10.17 27.87
C ILE A 235 8.95 11.62 27.43
N ALA A 236 8.01 12.49 27.82
CA ALA A 236 8.09 13.92 27.51
C ALA A 236 9.38 14.58 28.02
N GLN A 237 9.96 14.06 29.10
CA GLN A 237 11.17 14.56 29.75
C GLN A 237 12.43 13.77 29.37
N ALA A 238 12.31 12.73 28.53
CA ALA A 238 13.44 11.92 28.12
C ALA A 238 14.50 12.74 27.38
N PRO A 239 15.80 12.43 27.57
CA PRO A 239 16.88 13.09 26.83
C PRO A 239 16.71 12.92 25.34
N SER A 240 17.21 13.88 24.55
CA SER A 240 17.21 13.80 23.10
C SER A 240 18.36 12.95 22.57
N VAL A 241 18.10 12.08 21.57
CA VAL A 241 19.16 11.35 20.87
C VAL A 241 20.13 12.31 20.16
N LEU A 242 19.66 13.48 19.72
CA LEU A 242 20.47 14.46 19.03
C LEU A 242 21.63 15.02 19.89
N GLU A 243 21.49 14.99 21.23
CA GLU A 243 22.55 15.38 22.16
C GLU A 243 23.69 14.33 22.24
N CYS A 244 23.49 13.15 21.68
CA CYS A 244 24.43 12.04 21.68
C CYS A 244 25.07 11.77 20.32
N LEU A 245 24.77 12.58 19.31
CA LEU A 245 25.37 12.45 17.99
C LEU A 245 26.86 12.81 18.03
N ASP A 246 27.66 12.13 17.22
CA ASP A 246 29.02 12.55 16.88
C ASP A 246 28.99 13.63 15.79
N GLU A 247 30.14 14.17 15.48
CA GLU A 247 30.29 15.24 14.49
C GLU A 247 29.82 14.79 13.09
N GLU A 248 30.11 13.53 12.70
CA GLU A 248 29.71 12.99 11.40
C GLU A 248 28.19 12.85 11.29
N CYS A 249 27.53 12.28 12.31
CA CYS A 249 26.07 12.12 12.33
C CYS A 249 25.35 13.47 12.45
N THR A 250 25.91 14.42 13.17
CA THR A 250 25.40 15.80 13.24
C THR A 250 25.47 16.47 11.87
N ALA A 251 26.64 16.47 11.23
CA ALA A 251 26.82 17.05 9.90
C ALA A 251 25.93 16.37 8.84
N HIS A 252 25.76 15.05 8.93
CA HIS A 252 24.82 14.31 8.05
C HIS A 252 23.39 14.83 8.21
N PHE A 253 22.90 14.91 9.45
CA PHE A 253 21.53 15.33 9.73
C PHE A 253 21.27 16.81 9.37
N GLU A 254 22.23 17.68 9.64
CA GLU A 254 22.18 19.10 9.22
C GLU A 254 22.12 19.23 7.70
N LYS A 255 22.87 18.40 6.97
CA LYS A 255 22.87 18.42 5.51
C LYS A 255 21.56 17.90 4.92
N VAL A 256 20.93 16.87 5.52
CA VAL A 256 19.57 16.45 5.14
C VAL A 256 18.58 17.61 5.30
N GLN A 257 18.61 18.31 6.43
CA GLN A 257 17.75 19.45 6.69
C GLN A 257 17.97 20.59 5.67
N ALA A 258 19.22 20.89 5.36
CA ALA A 258 19.56 21.94 4.38
C ALA A 258 19.01 21.59 2.98
N ILE A 259 19.16 20.33 2.55
CA ILE A 259 18.65 19.88 1.25
C ILE A 259 17.11 19.92 1.22
N LEU A 260 16.43 19.46 2.26
CA LEU A 260 14.98 19.53 2.34
C LEU A 260 14.44 20.96 2.29
N LYS A 261 15.11 21.89 2.97
CA LYS A 261 14.78 23.33 2.92
C LYS A 261 14.92 23.89 1.51
N GLU A 262 16.01 23.56 0.82
CA GLU A 262 16.25 24.01 -0.57
C GLU A 262 15.24 23.40 -1.54
N MET A 263 14.79 22.16 -1.29
CA MET A 263 13.70 21.53 -2.03
C MET A 263 12.31 22.12 -1.72
N GLY A 264 12.19 23.03 -0.76
CA GLY A 264 10.91 23.59 -0.31
C GLY A 264 10.05 22.61 0.49
N ILE A 265 10.64 21.53 1.00
CA ILE A 265 9.93 20.53 1.80
C ILE A 265 9.93 20.95 3.27
N ALA A 266 8.75 21.29 3.80
CA ALA A 266 8.60 21.64 5.20
C ALA A 266 8.68 20.39 6.09
N PHE A 267 9.34 20.50 7.23
CA PHE A 267 9.48 19.42 8.21
C PHE A 267 9.55 19.94 9.64
N THR A 268 9.28 19.08 10.60
CA THR A 268 9.53 19.28 12.03
C THR A 268 10.55 18.26 12.53
N ILE A 269 11.39 18.67 13.48
CA ILE A 269 12.29 17.75 14.17
C ILE A 269 11.54 17.17 15.36
N ASP A 270 11.33 15.86 15.36
CA ASP A 270 10.67 15.13 16.45
C ASP A 270 11.64 14.11 17.05
N THR A 271 12.30 14.48 18.12
CA THR A 271 13.33 13.67 18.81
C THR A 271 12.78 12.40 19.43
N LYS A 272 11.47 12.21 19.46
CA LYS A 272 10.79 11.03 20.01
C LYS A 272 10.43 9.98 18.97
N ILE A 273 10.67 10.26 17.68
CA ILE A 273 10.46 9.26 16.64
C ILE A 273 11.41 8.10 16.87
N VAL A 274 10.85 6.94 17.17
CA VAL A 274 11.48 5.62 17.11
C VAL A 274 10.67 4.75 16.17
N ARG A 275 11.37 3.97 15.35
CA ARG A 275 10.72 3.11 14.35
C ARG A 275 10.44 1.72 14.93
N GLY A 276 9.44 1.04 14.37
CA GLY A 276 9.06 -0.32 14.73
C GLY A 276 10.10 -1.40 14.40
N LEU A 277 11.20 -1.04 13.73
CA LEU A 277 12.24 -1.93 13.21
C LEU A 277 13.60 -1.46 13.74
N ASP A 278 14.47 -2.41 14.14
CA ASP A 278 15.71 -2.07 14.84
C ASP A 278 16.89 -1.75 13.90
N TYR A 279 16.77 -2.00 12.62
CA TYR A 279 17.82 -1.79 11.63
C TYR A 279 18.12 -0.33 11.27
N TYR A 280 17.25 0.61 11.66
CA TYR A 280 17.46 2.00 11.29
C TYR A 280 18.70 2.61 11.93
N THR A 281 19.39 3.43 11.13
CA THR A 281 20.57 4.23 11.51
C THR A 281 20.35 5.66 11.04
N ARG A 282 21.04 6.64 11.64
CA ARG A 282 21.02 8.05 11.20
C ARG A 282 19.59 8.56 10.97
N THR A 283 19.27 9.05 9.78
CA THR A 283 17.99 9.67 9.45
C THR A 283 16.81 8.71 9.58
N VAL A 284 15.78 9.11 10.31
CA VAL A 284 14.44 8.48 10.33
C VAL A 284 13.38 9.55 10.11
N PHE A 285 12.28 9.15 9.49
CA PHE A 285 11.19 10.07 9.20
C PHE A 285 9.81 9.42 9.21
N GLU A 286 8.79 10.24 9.43
CA GLU A 286 7.38 9.86 9.35
C GLU A 286 6.57 10.95 8.69
N PHE A 287 5.61 10.55 7.86
CA PHE A 287 4.54 11.40 7.38
C PHE A 287 3.27 11.10 8.16
N VAL A 288 2.74 12.13 8.81
CA VAL A 288 1.53 12.04 9.62
C VAL A 288 0.46 12.92 8.99
N SER A 289 -0.76 12.38 8.81
CA SER A 289 -1.92 13.13 8.36
C SER A 289 -3.08 12.83 9.29
N ASP A 290 -3.76 13.87 9.78
CA ASP A 290 -4.87 13.76 10.73
C ASP A 290 -4.57 12.85 11.94
N GLY A 291 -3.32 12.87 12.45
CA GLY A 291 -2.87 12.07 13.58
C GLY A 291 -2.53 10.60 13.26
N LEU A 292 -2.62 10.19 12.00
CA LEU A 292 -2.25 8.85 11.55
C LEU A 292 -0.92 8.87 10.79
N THR A 293 0.02 8.03 11.18
CA THR A 293 1.25 7.78 10.40
C THR A 293 0.89 7.03 9.12
N VAL A 294 1.06 7.68 7.97
CA VAL A 294 0.79 7.14 6.62
C VAL A 294 2.00 6.46 6.05
N CYS A 295 3.16 7.10 6.20
CA CYS A 295 4.43 6.65 5.66
C CYS A 295 5.49 6.77 6.74
N GLY A 296 6.43 5.87 6.72
CA GLY A 296 7.58 5.97 7.61
C GLY A 296 8.78 5.23 7.06
N GLY A 297 9.95 5.82 7.25
CA GLY A 297 11.18 5.34 6.68
C GLY A 297 12.41 5.82 7.42
N GLY A 298 13.55 5.60 6.81
CA GLY A 298 14.84 6.03 7.31
C GLY A 298 15.99 5.28 6.67
N ARG A 299 17.19 5.63 7.09
CA ARG A 299 18.44 5.00 6.68
C ARG A 299 18.72 3.72 7.46
N TYR A 300 19.33 2.72 6.81
CA TYR A 300 19.65 1.41 7.40
C TYR A 300 20.95 0.84 6.82
N ASP A 301 22.07 1.53 7.12
CA ASP A 301 23.38 1.27 6.53
C ASP A 301 24.00 -0.10 6.87
N LYS A 302 23.45 -0.79 7.88
CA LYS A 302 23.96 -2.09 8.33
C LYS A 302 23.16 -3.29 7.79
N LEU A 303 21.93 -3.09 7.35
CA LEU A 303 21.02 -4.18 7.03
C LEU A 303 21.54 -5.08 5.89
N VAL A 304 22.15 -4.49 4.86
CA VAL A 304 22.72 -5.25 3.74
C VAL A 304 23.84 -6.16 4.21
N GLU A 305 24.73 -5.68 5.08
CA GLU A 305 25.83 -6.44 5.69
C GLU A 305 25.29 -7.55 6.63
N GLU A 306 24.31 -7.24 7.46
CA GLU A 306 23.64 -8.19 8.37
C GLU A 306 22.93 -9.32 7.62
N CYS A 307 22.44 -9.05 6.41
CA CYS A 307 21.88 -10.05 5.50
C CYS A 307 22.95 -10.80 4.66
N GLY A 308 24.23 -10.58 4.91
CA GLY A 308 25.34 -11.29 4.25
C GLY A 308 25.88 -10.62 2.99
N GLY A 309 25.46 -9.38 2.70
CA GLY A 309 26.01 -8.57 1.60
C GLY A 309 27.24 -7.75 2.01
N LYS A 310 27.73 -6.94 1.07
CA LYS A 310 28.81 -5.98 1.38
C LYS A 310 28.24 -4.77 2.12
N PRO A 311 29.05 -4.08 2.97
CA PRO A 311 28.65 -2.80 3.57
C PRO A 311 28.11 -1.86 2.51
N THR A 312 26.86 -1.42 2.65
CA THR A 312 26.14 -0.65 1.64
C THR A 312 25.23 0.37 2.31
N GLY A 313 25.43 1.65 2.03
CA GLY A 313 24.50 2.69 2.48
C GLY A 313 23.14 2.51 1.84
N ALA A 314 22.08 2.55 2.66
CA ALA A 314 20.71 2.34 2.18
C ALA A 314 19.71 3.19 2.95
N VAL A 315 18.68 3.64 2.26
CA VAL A 315 17.54 4.38 2.82
C VAL A 315 16.27 4.00 2.09
N GLY A 316 15.17 3.96 2.81
CA GLY A 316 13.88 3.64 2.19
C GLY A 316 12.70 4.02 3.06
N PHE A 317 11.51 3.75 2.57
CA PHE A 317 10.27 3.94 3.32
C PHE A 317 9.22 2.88 2.97
N GLY A 318 8.28 2.70 3.89
CA GLY A 318 7.03 1.96 3.66
C GLY A 318 5.82 2.85 3.93
N MET A 319 4.90 2.90 2.97
CA MET A 319 3.63 3.61 3.05
C MET A 319 2.48 2.60 3.08
N GLY A 320 1.63 2.66 4.11
CA GLY A 320 0.47 1.78 4.25
C GLY A 320 -0.66 2.23 3.33
N MET A 321 -1.00 1.42 2.32
CA MET A 321 -2.00 1.79 1.32
C MET A 321 -3.41 1.87 1.90
N GLU A 322 -3.78 0.98 2.81
CA GLU A 322 -5.09 1.03 3.48
C GLU A 322 -5.27 2.31 4.30
N ARG A 323 -4.22 2.75 5.00
CA ARG A 323 -4.25 4.02 5.76
C ARG A 323 -4.38 5.23 4.84
N LEU A 324 -3.65 5.22 3.73
CA LEU A 324 -3.74 6.27 2.72
C LEU A 324 -5.15 6.35 2.14
N ILE A 325 -5.76 5.22 1.77
CA ILE A 325 -7.13 5.15 1.27
C ILE A 325 -8.13 5.67 2.32
N MET A 326 -7.99 5.27 3.58
CA MET A 326 -8.83 5.78 4.67
C MET A 326 -8.77 7.30 4.79
N ILE A 327 -7.58 7.89 4.68
CA ILE A 327 -7.40 9.34 4.76
C ILE A 327 -8.04 10.00 3.54
N LEU A 328 -7.83 9.51 2.34
CA LEU A 328 -8.44 10.03 1.12
C LEU A 328 -9.97 9.95 1.19
N GLN A 329 -10.53 8.84 1.63
CA GLN A 329 -11.97 8.68 1.81
C GLN A 329 -12.54 9.62 2.87
N LYS A 330 -11.81 9.85 3.98
CA LYS A 330 -12.21 10.81 5.01
C LYS A 330 -12.20 12.25 4.49
N GLN A 331 -11.23 12.61 3.66
CA GLN A 331 -11.03 13.98 3.17
C GLN A 331 -11.87 14.31 1.94
N TYR A 332 -12.19 13.33 1.10
CA TYR A 332 -12.85 13.52 -0.20
C TYR A 332 -14.15 12.73 -0.36
N GLY A 333 -14.53 11.90 0.61
CA GLY A 333 -15.67 10.98 0.51
C GLY A 333 -15.31 9.64 -0.15
N GLU A 334 -16.29 8.75 -0.23
CA GLU A 334 -16.13 7.47 -0.90
C GLU A 334 -15.99 7.68 -2.42
N SER A 335 -15.12 6.88 -3.04
CA SER A 335 -14.92 6.93 -4.49
C SER A 335 -16.18 6.48 -5.22
N GLU A 336 -16.67 7.33 -6.12
CA GLU A 336 -17.76 7.00 -7.06
C GLU A 336 -17.24 6.36 -8.37
N LEU A 337 -15.98 5.94 -8.39
CA LEU A 337 -15.41 5.28 -9.56
C LEU A 337 -16.25 4.09 -9.97
N LYS A 338 -16.61 4.05 -11.24
CA LYS A 338 -17.37 2.96 -11.85
C LYS A 338 -16.64 2.51 -13.11
N ASN A 339 -16.79 1.25 -13.43
CA ASN A 339 -16.38 0.80 -14.76
C ASN A 339 -17.33 1.43 -15.79
N ASP A 340 -16.77 2.15 -16.73
CA ASP A 340 -17.51 2.70 -17.85
C ASP A 340 -17.70 1.62 -18.89
N THR A 341 -18.97 1.23 -19.12
CA THR A 341 -19.35 0.32 -20.21
C THR A 341 -19.68 1.18 -21.43
N ALA A 342 -18.88 1.08 -22.49
CA ALA A 342 -19.11 1.87 -23.68
C ALA A 342 -20.48 1.57 -24.32
N ILE A 343 -20.82 0.29 -24.43
CA ILE A 343 -22.09 -0.14 -25.01
C ILE A 343 -22.61 -1.42 -24.38
N TYR A 344 -23.93 -1.49 -24.21
CA TYR A 344 -24.67 -2.70 -23.93
C TYR A 344 -25.45 -3.16 -25.17
N ILE A 345 -25.18 -4.39 -25.63
CA ILE A 345 -25.87 -5.01 -26.78
C ILE A 345 -26.88 -5.99 -26.26
N GLY A 346 -28.14 -5.59 -26.17
CA GLY A 346 -29.23 -6.44 -25.82
C GLY A 346 -29.72 -7.30 -27.00
N ALA A 347 -30.44 -8.37 -26.68
CA ALA A 347 -30.90 -9.34 -27.66
C ALA A 347 -32.39 -9.67 -27.48
N MET A 348 -33.07 -9.95 -28.59
CA MET A 348 -34.42 -10.47 -28.62
C MET A 348 -34.47 -11.67 -29.57
N GLY A 349 -34.80 -12.85 -29.04
CA GLY A 349 -34.85 -14.10 -29.77
C GLY A 349 -33.46 -14.71 -30.06
N GLU A 350 -33.42 -15.90 -30.61
CA GLU A 350 -32.21 -16.70 -30.81
C GLU A 350 -31.20 -16.03 -31.78
N LYS A 351 -31.66 -15.54 -32.93
CA LYS A 351 -30.78 -14.83 -33.89
C LYS A 351 -30.18 -13.58 -33.29
N GLY A 352 -30.98 -12.78 -32.54
CA GLY A 352 -30.52 -11.60 -31.84
C GLY A 352 -29.46 -11.93 -30.80
N LEU A 353 -29.63 -13.02 -30.04
CA LEU A 353 -28.65 -13.50 -29.06
C LEU A 353 -27.32 -13.84 -29.74
N ILE A 354 -27.34 -14.63 -30.82
CA ILE A 354 -26.12 -15.00 -31.56
C ILE A 354 -25.41 -13.75 -32.09
N GLN A 355 -26.14 -12.84 -32.71
CA GLN A 355 -25.58 -11.64 -33.30
C GLN A 355 -25.01 -10.68 -32.25
N SER A 356 -25.69 -10.52 -31.12
CA SER A 356 -25.23 -9.65 -30.01
C SER A 356 -23.90 -10.16 -29.41
N GLN A 357 -23.75 -11.48 -29.25
CA GLN A 357 -22.49 -12.09 -28.78
C GLN A 357 -21.35 -11.84 -29.78
N ALA A 358 -21.60 -12.02 -31.07
CA ALA A 358 -20.58 -11.80 -32.12
C ALA A 358 -20.11 -10.35 -32.14
N LEU A 359 -21.02 -9.37 -32.14
CA LEU A 359 -20.69 -7.96 -32.14
C LEU A 359 -19.99 -7.52 -30.86
N THR A 360 -20.44 -8.02 -29.71
CA THR A 360 -19.77 -7.74 -28.43
C THR A 360 -18.31 -8.22 -28.45
N LEU A 361 -18.07 -9.41 -28.98
CA LEU A 361 -16.69 -9.93 -29.12
C LEU A 361 -15.85 -9.06 -30.06
N GLN A 362 -16.42 -8.60 -31.17
CA GLN A 362 -15.70 -7.74 -32.12
C GLN A 362 -15.31 -6.40 -31.49
N LEU A 363 -16.20 -5.76 -30.71
CA LEU A 363 -15.89 -4.54 -29.96
C LEU A 363 -14.79 -4.77 -28.93
N ARG A 364 -14.88 -5.87 -28.15
CA ARG A 364 -13.88 -6.24 -27.13
C ARG A 364 -12.50 -6.48 -27.75
N LYS A 365 -12.44 -7.09 -28.97
CA LYS A 365 -11.17 -7.25 -29.72
C LYS A 365 -10.52 -5.93 -30.10
N GLN A 366 -11.31 -4.85 -30.18
CA GLN A 366 -10.81 -3.50 -30.45
C GLN A 366 -10.53 -2.70 -29.15
N GLY A 367 -10.58 -3.34 -27.99
CA GLY A 367 -10.33 -2.70 -26.68
C GLY A 367 -11.51 -1.91 -26.13
N ILE A 368 -12.70 -2.02 -26.77
CA ILE A 368 -13.90 -1.33 -26.32
C ILE A 368 -14.66 -2.18 -25.32
N HIS A 369 -14.95 -1.63 -24.12
CA HIS A 369 -15.73 -2.33 -23.10
C HIS A 369 -17.19 -2.42 -23.53
N ALA A 370 -17.59 -3.58 -23.99
CA ALA A 370 -18.96 -3.91 -24.42
C ALA A 370 -19.53 -5.07 -23.61
N GLU A 371 -20.81 -4.99 -23.26
CA GLU A 371 -21.55 -6.02 -22.54
C GLU A 371 -22.78 -6.46 -23.35
N CYS A 372 -23.19 -7.71 -23.16
CA CYS A 372 -24.42 -8.25 -23.75
C CYS A 372 -25.16 -9.15 -22.75
N ASP A 373 -26.40 -9.53 -23.11
CA ASP A 373 -27.18 -10.44 -22.26
C ASP A 373 -26.67 -11.90 -22.38
N THR A 374 -26.40 -12.51 -21.23
CA THR A 374 -25.95 -13.90 -21.12
C THR A 374 -26.88 -14.76 -20.24
N VAL A 375 -27.98 -14.19 -19.77
CA VAL A 375 -28.92 -14.87 -18.87
C VAL A 375 -30.36 -14.78 -19.35
N GLU A 376 -30.54 -14.46 -20.63
CA GLU A 376 -31.85 -14.45 -21.33
C GLU A 376 -32.90 -13.54 -20.66
N ARG A 377 -32.50 -12.34 -20.27
CA ARG A 377 -33.39 -11.36 -19.65
C ARG A 377 -34.42 -10.84 -20.67
N SER A 378 -35.63 -10.51 -20.21
CA SER A 378 -36.54 -9.73 -21.02
C SER A 378 -35.92 -8.38 -21.42
N VAL A 379 -36.33 -7.82 -22.57
CA VAL A 379 -35.79 -6.52 -23.08
C VAL A 379 -35.87 -5.43 -22.01
N LYS A 380 -36.96 -5.33 -21.26
CA LYS A 380 -37.11 -4.37 -20.15
C LYS A 380 -36.06 -4.59 -19.05
N ALA A 381 -35.74 -5.84 -18.72
CA ALA A 381 -34.74 -6.18 -17.73
C ALA A 381 -33.31 -5.93 -18.24
N GLN A 382 -33.05 -6.17 -19.53
CA GLN A 382 -31.80 -5.83 -20.21
C GLN A 382 -31.53 -4.32 -20.17
N MET A 383 -32.51 -3.48 -20.48
CA MET A 383 -32.35 -2.01 -20.40
C MET A 383 -32.13 -1.51 -18.98
N LYS A 384 -32.78 -2.12 -17.98
CA LYS A 384 -32.47 -1.82 -16.56
C LYS A 384 -31.03 -2.21 -16.19
N TYR A 385 -30.57 -3.33 -16.72
CA TYR A 385 -29.19 -3.79 -16.48
C TYR A 385 -28.19 -2.86 -17.16
N ALA A 386 -28.40 -2.49 -18.41
CA ALA A 386 -27.57 -1.50 -19.13
C ALA A 386 -27.40 -0.20 -18.32
N ASN A 387 -28.50 0.32 -17.77
CA ASN A 387 -28.46 1.50 -16.91
C ASN A 387 -27.69 1.25 -15.59
N LYS A 388 -27.85 0.05 -14.98
CA LYS A 388 -27.17 -0.30 -13.74
C LYS A 388 -25.65 -0.41 -13.88
N ILE A 389 -25.17 -0.86 -15.06
CA ILE A 389 -23.75 -0.96 -15.39
C ILE A 389 -23.16 0.32 -15.98
N ASN A 390 -23.93 1.43 -15.98
CA ASN A 390 -23.56 2.72 -16.58
C ASN A 390 -23.12 2.60 -18.05
N ALA A 391 -23.83 1.82 -18.86
CA ALA A 391 -23.56 1.79 -20.29
C ALA A 391 -23.80 3.19 -20.89
N HIS A 392 -22.84 3.70 -21.68
CA HIS A 392 -23.00 4.97 -22.38
C HIS A 392 -24.02 4.86 -23.51
N TYR A 393 -23.96 3.74 -24.24
CA TYR A 393 -24.87 3.41 -25.31
C TYR A 393 -25.56 2.08 -25.08
N SER A 394 -26.72 1.90 -25.70
CA SER A 394 -27.38 0.62 -25.76
C SER A 394 -28.09 0.41 -27.08
N VAL A 395 -28.12 -0.84 -27.53
CA VAL A 395 -28.91 -1.31 -28.70
C VAL A 395 -29.63 -2.59 -28.29
N ILE A 396 -30.76 -2.88 -28.95
CA ILE A 396 -31.44 -4.18 -28.87
C ILE A 396 -31.46 -4.76 -30.28
N ILE A 397 -31.00 -5.99 -30.42
CA ILE A 397 -30.95 -6.70 -31.70
C ILE A 397 -31.93 -7.86 -31.67
N GLY A 398 -32.87 -7.84 -32.61
CA GLY A 398 -33.79 -8.93 -32.87
C GLY A 398 -33.78 -9.32 -34.36
N ASN A 399 -34.73 -10.13 -34.78
CA ASN A 399 -34.86 -10.56 -36.19
C ASN A 399 -35.03 -9.39 -37.15
N THR A 400 -35.88 -8.40 -36.78
CA THR A 400 -36.18 -7.24 -37.60
C THR A 400 -34.95 -6.40 -37.86
N GLU A 401 -34.16 -6.13 -36.84
CA GLU A 401 -32.93 -5.32 -36.92
C GLU A 401 -31.88 -6.01 -37.80
N ILE A 402 -31.79 -7.34 -37.73
CA ILE A 402 -30.90 -8.13 -38.59
C ILE A 402 -31.37 -8.11 -40.05
N GLU A 403 -32.66 -8.33 -40.31
CA GLU A 403 -33.23 -8.37 -41.68
C GLU A 403 -33.17 -7.00 -42.38
N GLN A 404 -33.38 -5.93 -41.64
CA GLN A 404 -33.36 -4.55 -42.17
C GLN A 404 -31.94 -3.96 -42.16
N ASN A 405 -30.97 -4.62 -41.53
CA ASN A 405 -29.63 -4.09 -41.26
C ASN A 405 -29.66 -2.67 -40.63
N GLN A 406 -30.64 -2.43 -39.74
CA GLN A 406 -30.82 -1.15 -39.03
C GLN A 406 -31.11 -1.39 -37.57
N ILE A 407 -30.52 -0.55 -36.71
CA ILE A 407 -30.71 -0.61 -35.26
C ILE A 407 -30.88 0.78 -34.66
N GLU A 408 -31.66 0.87 -33.60
CA GLU A 408 -31.79 2.06 -32.76
C GLU A 408 -30.64 2.10 -31.72
N LEU A 409 -29.70 3.03 -31.90
CA LEU A 409 -28.67 3.34 -30.93
C LEU A 409 -29.20 4.37 -29.94
N LYS A 410 -29.23 4.00 -28.66
CA LYS A 410 -29.68 4.87 -27.58
C LYS A 410 -28.50 5.39 -26.78
N ASN A 411 -28.34 6.70 -26.64
CA ASN A 411 -27.49 7.34 -25.66
C ASN A 411 -28.17 7.24 -24.29
N MET A 412 -27.55 6.52 -23.36
CA MET A 412 -28.17 6.22 -22.06
C MET A 412 -28.18 7.42 -21.11
N LYS A 413 -27.23 8.35 -21.26
CA LYS A 413 -27.12 9.57 -20.43
C LYS A 413 -28.14 10.61 -20.84
N GLU A 414 -28.24 10.87 -22.13
CA GLU A 414 -29.13 11.92 -22.71
C GLU A 414 -30.54 11.42 -23.00
N GLY A 415 -30.69 10.09 -23.10
CA GLY A 415 -31.96 9.47 -23.49
C GLY A 415 -32.29 9.62 -24.99
N THR A 416 -31.39 10.23 -25.79
CA THR A 416 -31.56 10.39 -27.23
C THR A 416 -31.44 9.06 -27.97
N LYS A 417 -32.08 8.97 -29.14
CA LYS A 417 -32.09 7.76 -29.97
C LYS A 417 -31.81 8.15 -31.40
N GLU A 418 -31.08 7.32 -32.11
CA GLU A 418 -30.79 7.47 -33.52
C GLU A 418 -30.79 6.11 -34.23
N ASN A 419 -31.18 6.07 -35.47
CA ASN A 419 -31.11 4.89 -36.31
C ASN A 419 -29.77 4.87 -37.03
N ILE A 420 -29.04 3.75 -36.87
CA ILE A 420 -27.78 3.51 -37.57
C ILE A 420 -27.83 2.18 -38.31
N VAL A 421 -26.94 2.01 -39.26
CA VAL A 421 -26.76 0.75 -39.96
C VAL A 421 -26.10 -0.26 -39.03
N LEU A 422 -26.64 -1.47 -38.90
CA LEU A 422 -26.15 -2.50 -37.98
C LEU A 422 -24.70 -2.87 -38.26
N SER A 423 -24.32 -2.98 -39.55
CA SER A 423 -22.95 -3.24 -39.97
C SER A 423 -21.94 -2.18 -39.52
N ASP A 424 -22.37 -0.98 -39.28
CA ASP A 424 -21.53 0.18 -38.97
C ASP A 424 -21.41 0.42 -37.45
N LEU A 425 -22.13 -0.37 -36.64
CA LEU A 425 -22.18 -0.22 -35.17
C LEU A 425 -20.77 -0.12 -34.54
N ILE A 426 -19.84 -0.95 -34.96
CA ILE A 426 -18.49 -1.01 -34.39
C ILE A 426 -17.75 0.30 -34.65
N ASP A 427 -17.79 0.80 -35.90
CA ASP A 427 -17.09 2.02 -36.29
C ASP A 427 -17.73 3.25 -35.62
N VAL A 428 -19.07 3.27 -35.53
CA VAL A 428 -19.81 4.32 -34.83
C VAL A 428 -19.44 4.39 -33.37
N ILE A 429 -19.39 3.23 -32.66
CA ILE A 429 -19.01 3.22 -31.24
C ILE A 429 -17.55 3.60 -31.07
N LYS A 430 -16.64 3.10 -31.92
CA LYS A 430 -15.22 3.45 -31.88
C LYS A 430 -14.91 4.94 -32.01
N GLN A 431 -15.75 5.68 -32.74
CA GLN A 431 -15.59 7.13 -32.90
C GLN A 431 -16.10 7.93 -31.70
N ARG A 432 -16.90 7.32 -30.81
CA ARG A 432 -17.60 7.99 -29.70
C ARG A 432 -17.04 7.71 -28.30
N VAL A 433 -16.11 6.75 -28.19
CA VAL A 433 -15.53 6.31 -26.92
C VAL A 433 -14.02 6.46 -26.87
#